data_e2b1be85b5b8ef68049a9488d8837c3a
#
_entry.id   e2b1be85b5b8ef68049a9488d8837c3a
#
_cell.length_a   1.000
_cell.length_b   1.000
_cell.length_c   1.000
_cell.angle_alpha   90.00
_cell.angle_beta   90.00
_cell.angle_gamma   90.00
#
_symmetry.space_group_name_H-M   'P 1'
#
loop_
_entity.id
_entity.type
_entity.pdbx_description
1 polymer ?
#
loop_
_entity_poly.entity_id
_entity_poly.type
_entity_poly.pdbx_seq_one_letter_code
_entity_poly.pdbx_strand_id
1 'polypeptide(L)'
;GVAVGVLGAALTVVLALVGGAALFGLVVVVAGVALAVGARTMPARTKRGSVLLEHVRGLRGYLHTATPQDIPESDREMVFSRSLPYAVVLGETERWLATFAGTRPGLYWFGEAEQGGDLRRFAQRFPVFLGAVDGVLAQAGHLRSLRG
;
A
#
# COMPACT_ATOMS: atom_id res chain seq x y z
N GLY A 1 10.50 -10.14 -28.77
CA GLY A 1 11.34 -11.14 -29.53
C GLY A 1 12.32 -10.47 -30.47
N VAL A 2 11.89 -9.50 -31.31
CA VAL A 2 12.72 -8.89 -32.35
C VAL A 2 13.84 -8.02 -31.76
N ALA A 3 13.58 -7.25 -30.72
CA ALA A 3 14.57 -6.39 -30.07
C ALA A 3 15.75 -7.20 -29.47
N VAL A 4 15.47 -8.37 -28.90
CA VAL A 4 16.48 -9.25 -28.31
C VAL A 4 17.34 -9.89 -29.43
N GLY A 5 16.74 -10.22 -30.59
CA GLY A 5 17.47 -10.76 -31.73
C GLY A 5 18.41 -9.74 -32.37
N VAL A 6 17.97 -8.48 -32.50
CA VAL A 6 18.82 -7.40 -33.06
C VAL A 6 19.97 -7.07 -32.11
N LEU A 7 19.75 -7.05 -30.81
CA LEU A 7 20.82 -6.85 -29.81
C LEU A 7 21.82 -8.00 -29.82
N GLY A 8 21.37 -9.24 -29.96
CA GLY A 8 22.25 -10.42 -30.08
C GLY A 8 23.11 -10.39 -31.34
N ALA A 9 22.54 -10.01 -32.48
CA ALA A 9 23.27 -9.89 -33.74
C ALA A 9 24.33 -8.76 -33.70
N ALA A 10 23.98 -7.60 -33.17
CA ALA A 10 24.91 -6.47 -32.98
C ALA A 10 26.06 -6.85 -32.03
N LEU A 11 25.79 -7.59 -30.98
CA LEU A 11 26.81 -8.08 -30.06
C LEU A 11 27.76 -9.03 -30.71
N THR A 12 27.27 -9.94 -31.55
CA THR A 12 28.10 -10.92 -32.28
C THR A 12 29.07 -10.24 -33.23
N VAL A 13 28.63 -9.18 -33.95
CA VAL A 13 29.46 -8.40 -34.86
C VAL A 13 30.54 -7.63 -34.08
N VAL A 14 30.22 -7.03 -32.95
CA VAL A 14 31.21 -6.34 -32.10
C VAL A 14 32.24 -7.32 -31.55
N LEU A 15 31.82 -8.52 -31.16
CA LEU A 15 32.71 -9.59 -30.71
C LEU A 15 33.71 -10.04 -31.78
N ALA A 16 33.29 -10.04 -33.04
CA ALA A 16 34.13 -10.43 -34.15
C ALA A 16 35.21 -9.39 -34.51
N LEU A 17 34.99 -8.12 -34.17
CA LEU A 17 35.87 -7.00 -34.56
C LEU A 17 36.94 -6.66 -33.51
N VAL A 18 36.80 -7.06 -32.26
CA VAL A 18 37.70 -6.67 -31.15
C VAL A 18 38.29 -7.91 -30.48
N GLY A 19 39.55 -8.21 -30.81
CA GLY A 19 40.24 -9.37 -30.26
C GLY A 19 40.51 -9.29 -28.76
N GLY A 20 40.24 -10.37 -28.02
CA GLY A 20 40.83 -10.68 -26.73
C GLY A 20 40.08 -10.27 -25.49
N ALA A 21 40.79 -10.01 -24.39
CA ALA A 21 40.29 -9.91 -23.03
C ALA A 21 39.34 -8.73 -22.75
N ALA A 22 39.39 -7.66 -23.51
CA ALA A 22 38.48 -6.49 -23.33
C ALA A 22 37.01 -6.82 -23.59
N LEU A 23 36.71 -7.89 -24.30
CA LEU A 23 35.38 -8.32 -24.67
C LEU A 23 34.57 -8.90 -23.48
N PHE A 24 35.27 -9.57 -22.54
CA PHE A 24 34.56 -10.11 -21.37
C PHE A 24 33.92 -9.00 -20.55
N GLY A 25 34.59 -7.87 -20.35
CA GLY A 25 34.05 -6.71 -19.66
C GLY A 25 32.83 -6.12 -20.37
N LEU A 26 32.88 -5.99 -21.69
CA LEU A 26 31.76 -5.44 -22.47
C LEU A 26 30.54 -6.36 -22.43
N VAL A 27 30.74 -7.69 -22.55
CA VAL A 27 29.64 -8.66 -22.45
C VAL A 27 28.95 -8.60 -21.09
N VAL A 28 29.68 -8.48 -19.98
CA VAL A 28 29.12 -8.35 -18.64
C VAL A 28 28.31 -7.05 -18.49
N VAL A 29 28.80 -5.93 -19.02
CA VAL A 29 28.09 -4.65 -18.97
C VAL A 29 26.79 -4.72 -19.78
N VAL A 30 26.83 -5.25 -21.00
CA VAL A 30 25.65 -5.38 -21.87
C VAL A 30 24.61 -6.34 -21.24
N ALA A 31 25.06 -7.47 -20.69
CA ALA A 31 24.18 -8.40 -19.97
C ALA A 31 23.57 -7.75 -18.73
N GLY A 32 24.35 -6.97 -17.99
CA GLY A 32 23.86 -6.21 -16.82
C GLY A 32 22.80 -5.18 -17.20
N VAL A 33 23.03 -4.42 -18.27
CA VAL A 33 22.05 -3.44 -18.78
C VAL A 33 20.79 -4.15 -19.30
N ALA A 34 20.93 -5.25 -20.05
CA ALA A 34 19.79 -6.02 -20.56
C ALA A 34 18.94 -6.60 -19.41
N LEU A 35 19.57 -7.10 -18.36
CA LEU A 35 18.88 -7.57 -17.16
C LEU A 35 18.19 -6.43 -16.41
N ALA A 36 18.81 -5.27 -16.27
CA ALA A 36 18.25 -4.11 -15.60
C ALA A 36 17.02 -3.55 -16.36
N VAL A 37 17.09 -3.50 -17.70
CA VAL A 37 15.95 -3.11 -18.55
C VAL A 37 14.86 -4.17 -18.52
N GLY A 38 15.23 -5.44 -18.61
CA GLY A 38 14.28 -6.56 -18.52
C GLY A 38 13.56 -6.64 -17.16
N ALA A 39 14.26 -6.35 -16.08
CA ALA A 39 13.65 -6.30 -14.74
C ALA A 39 12.59 -5.20 -14.62
N ARG A 40 12.74 -4.09 -15.31
CA ARG A 40 11.72 -3.01 -15.34
C ARG A 40 10.46 -3.37 -16.15
N THR A 41 10.59 -4.25 -17.13
CA THR A 41 9.44 -4.69 -17.96
C THR A 41 8.76 -5.94 -17.42
N MET A 42 9.36 -6.62 -16.43
CA MET A 42 8.71 -7.73 -15.77
C MET A 42 7.49 -7.21 -14.99
N PRO A 43 6.28 -7.74 -15.25
CA PRO A 43 5.11 -7.36 -14.48
C PRO A 43 5.34 -7.78 -13.02
N ALA A 44 5.59 -6.79 -12.16
CA ALA A 44 5.83 -7.00 -10.73
C ALA A 44 4.63 -7.58 -9.98
N ARG A 45 3.53 -7.88 -10.70
CA ARG A 45 2.25 -8.30 -10.12
C ARG A 45 1.69 -9.52 -10.82
N THR A 46 1.26 -10.48 -10.01
CA THR A 46 0.49 -11.62 -10.51
C THR A 46 -0.92 -11.19 -10.92
N LYS A 47 -1.61 -11.94 -11.78
CA LYS A 47 -3.01 -11.67 -12.15
C LYS A 47 -3.92 -11.55 -10.92
N ARG A 48 -3.70 -12.36 -9.89
CA ARG A 48 -4.42 -12.26 -8.60
C ARG A 48 -4.10 -10.95 -7.87
N GLY A 49 -2.86 -10.51 -7.88
CA GLY A 49 -2.45 -9.26 -7.26
C GLY A 49 -3.04 -8.02 -7.94
N SER A 50 -3.25 -8.05 -9.27
CA SER A 50 -3.90 -6.95 -9.98
C SER A 50 -5.37 -6.82 -9.63
N VAL A 51 -6.11 -7.92 -9.55
CA VAL A 51 -7.53 -7.94 -9.14
C VAL A 51 -7.68 -7.45 -7.69
N LEU A 52 -6.83 -7.93 -6.78
CA LEU A 52 -6.84 -7.48 -5.39
C LEU A 52 -6.56 -5.99 -5.27
N LEU A 53 -5.61 -5.47 -6.04
CA LEU A 53 -5.30 -4.05 -6.06
C LEU A 53 -6.48 -3.19 -6.54
N GLU A 54 -7.23 -3.67 -7.51
CA GLU A 54 -8.42 -2.98 -8.02
C GLU A 54 -9.50 -2.87 -6.93
N HIS A 55 -9.71 -3.93 -6.16
CA HIS A 55 -10.60 -3.90 -4.99
C HIS A 55 -10.12 -2.93 -3.92
N VAL A 56 -8.82 -2.93 -3.61
CA VAL A 56 -8.24 -2.00 -2.63
C VAL A 56 -8.37 -0.54 -3.10
N ARG A 57 -8.15 -0.28 -4.39
CA ARG A 57 -8.35 1.05 -4.97
C ARG A 57 -9.81 1.48 -4.93
N GLY A 58 -10.73 0.58 -5.24
CA GLY A 58 -12.16 0.83 -5.13
C GLY A 58 -12.57 1.17 -3.70
N LEU A 59 -12.08 0.40 -2.72
CA LEU A 59 -12.33 0.67 -1.30
C LEU A 59 -11.75 2.03 -0.86
N ARG A 60 -10.53 2.34 -1.28
CA ARG A 60 -9.93 3.64 -1.00
C ARG A 60 -10.74 4.78 -1.64
N GLY A 61 -11.19 4.60 -2.88
CA GLY A 61 -12.09 5.54 -3.56
C GLY A 61 -13.38 5.74 -2.77
N TYR A 62 -14.00 4.68 -2.27
CA TYR A 62 -15.17 4.75 -1.41
C TYR A 62 -14.90 5.57 -0.14
N LEU A 63 -13.81 5.29 0.59
CA LEU A 63 -13.44 6.05 1.79
C LEU A 63 -13.22 7.56 1.51
N HIS A 64 -12.82 7.89 0.27
CA HIS A 64 -12.61 9.26 -0.17
C HIS A 64 -13.90 10.00 -0.54
N THR A 65 -14.89 9.30 -1.09
CA THR A 65 -16.09 9.91 -1.68
C THR A 65 -17.36 9.70 -0.84
N ALA A 66 -17.36 8.72 0.06
CA ALA A 66 -18.51 8.45 0.91
C ALA A 66 -18.86 9.65 1.78
N THR A 67 -20.13 10.03 1.78
CA THR A 67 -20.67 11.06 2.65
C THR A 67 -21.70 10.44 3.62
N PRO A 68 -21.81 10.95 4.86
CA PRO A 68 -22.79 10.42 5.82
C PRO A 68 -24.23 10.54 5.34
N GLN A 69 -24.50 11.48 4.41
CA GLN A 69 -25.82 11.72 3.86
C GLN A 69 -26.28 10.58 2.92
N ASP A 70 -25.32 9.91 2.26
CA ASP A 70 -25.60 8.79 1.36
C ASP A 70 -25.91 7.49 2.11
N ILE A 71 -25.72 7.49 3.43
CA ILE A 71 -25.87 6.31 4.30
C ILE A 71 -27.12 6.51 5.17
N PRO A 72 -28.05 5.55 5.18
CA PRO A 72 -29.19 5.58 6.11
C PRO A 72 -28.74 5.79 7.55
N GLU A 73 -29.47 6.57 8.31
CA GLU A 73 -29.08 6.94 9.68
C GLU A 73 -28.87 5.73 10.59
N SER A 74 -29.72 4.69 10.41
CA SER A 74 -29.62 3.40 11.09
C SER A 74 -28.30 2.67 10.84
N ASP A 75 -27.67 2.88 9.69
CA ASP A 75 -26.52 2.09 9.23
C ASP A 75 -25.20 2.84 9.40
N ARG A 76 -25.26 4.15 9.70
CA ARG A 76 -24.07 5.01 9.80
C ARG A 76 -23.05 4.50 10.81
N GLU A 77 -23.51 4.04 11.96
CA GLU A 77 -22.64 3.48 13.00
C GLU A 77 -21.93 2.21 12.52
N MET A 78 -22.68 1.31 11.92
CA MET A 78 -22.15 0.05 11.40
C MET A 78 -21.14 0.31 10.29
N VAL A 79 -21.46 1.18 9.35
CA VAL A 79 -20.57 1.55 8.23
C VAL A 79 -19.32 2.24 8.75
N PHE A 80 -19.46 3.20 9.68
CA PHE A 80 -18.32 3.86 10.30
C PHE A 80 -17.37 2.85 10.97
N SER A 81 -17.91 2.00 11.84
CA SER A 81 -17.12 1.05 12.63
C SER A 81 -16.46 -0.02 11.78
N ARG A 82 -17.16 -0.55 10.76
CA ARG A 82 -16.60 -1.57 9.86
C ARG A 82 -15.55 -1.02 8.91
N SER A 83 -15.66 0.24 8.50
CA SER A 83 -14.72 0.86 7.57
C SER A 83 -13.48 1.43 8.27
N LEU A 84 -13.54 1.69 9.56
CA LEU A 84 -12.45 2.29 10.33
C LEU A 84 -11.12 1.52 10.25
N PRO A 85 -11.07 0.18 10.39
CA PRO A 85 -9.82 -0.57 10.24
C PRO A 85 -9.19 -0.41 8.86
N TYR A 86 -10.01 -0.35 7.82
CA TYR A 86 -9.52 -0.13 6.45
C TYR A 86 -9.01 1.30 6.25
N ALA A 87 -9.68 2.29 6.84
CA ALA A 87 -9.22 3.68 6.83
C ALA A 87 -7.83 3.80 7.49
N VAL A 88 -7.60 3.08 8.59
CA VAL A 88 -6.29 3.03 9.26
C VAL A 88 -5.22 2.44 8.35
N VAL A 89 -5.46 1.26 7.78
CA VAL A 89 -4.47 0.56 6.93
C VAL A 89 -4.18 1.33 5.64
N LEU A 90 -5.17 2.04 5.10
CA LEU A 90 -5.04 2.81 3.85
C LEU A 90 -4.55 4.25 4.08
N GLY A 91 -4.33 4.68 5.34
CA GLY A 91 -3.87 6.02 5.69
C GLY A 91 -4.93 7.12 5.55
N GLU A 92 -6.22 6.75 5.55
CA GLU A 92 -7.36 7.66 5.37
C GLU A 92 -8.09 7.95 6.70
N THR A 93 -7.46 7.66 7.83
CA THR A 93 -8.08 7.74 9.17
C THR A 93 -8.61 9.13 9.51
N GLU A 94 -7.79 10.17 9.35
CA GLU A 94 -8.16 11.55 9.70
C GLU A 94 -9.35 12.02 8.85
N ARG A 95 -9.31 11.72 7.56
CA ARG A 95 -10.38 12.06 6.65
C ARG A 95 -11.67 11.35 7.02
N TRP A 96 -11.61 10.03 7.31
CA TRP A 96 -12.77 9.26 7.72
C TRP A 96 -13.40 9.78 9.00
N LEU A 97 -12.59 10.09 10.00
CA LEU A 97 -13.04 10.70 11.25
C LEU A 97 -13.69 12.08 11.02
N ALA A 98 -13.08 12.92 10.17
CA ALA A 98 -13.60 14.24 9.84
C ALA A 98 -14.94 14.17 9.09
N THR A 99 -15.09 13.21 8.17
CA THR A 99 -16.32 13.00 7.40
C THR A 99 -17.52 12.72 8.31
N PHE A 100 -17.33 11.96 9.39
CA PHE A 100 -18.40 11.62 10.34
C PHE A 100 -18.48 12.57 11.55
N ALA A 101 -17.63 13.58 11.66
CA ALA A 101 -17.57 14.48 12.83
C ALA A 101 -18.89 15.22 13.13
N GLY A 102 -19.72 15.45 12.12
CA GLY A 102 -21.04 16.09 12.25
C GLY A 102 -22.18 15.12 12.56
N THR A 103 -21.93 13.82 12.52
CA THR A 103 -22.92 12.79 12.84
C THR A 103 -22.69 12.28 14.26
N ARG A 104 -23.73 11.70 14.88
CA ARG A 104 -23.60 11.00 16.17
C ARG A 104 -23.73 9.51 15.93
N PRO A 105 -22.74 8.82 15.35
CA PRO A 105 -22.77 7.38 15.37
C PRO A 105 -22.62 6.95 16.83
N GLY A 106 -23.53 6.12 17.31
CA GLY A 106 -23.44 5.56 18.63
C GLY A 106 -22.26 4.60 18.71
N LEU A 107 -21.12 5.04 19.23
CA LEU A 107 -19.94 4.18 19.39
C LEU A 107 -20.12 3.30 20.62
N TYR A 108 -21.00 2.28 20.53
CA TYR A 108 -21.31 1.37 21.64
C TYR A 108 -20.08 0.58 22.14
N TRP A 109 -19.07 0.44 21.31
CA TRP A 109 -17.81 -0.25 21.62
C TRP A 109 -16.71 0.67 22.20
N PHE A 110 -16.97 1.99 22.23
CA PHE A 110 -16.04 2.99 22.75
C PHE A 110 -16.71 3.86 23.82
N GLY A 111 -16.23 3.77 25.05
CA GLY A 111 -16.73 4.53 26.19
C GLY A 111 -17.51 3.67 27.19
N GLU A 112 -17.99 4.30 28.27
CA GLU A 112 -18.84 3.64 29.26
C GLU A 112 -20.24 3.45 28.68
N ALA A 113 -20.80 2.26 28.91
CA ALA A 113 -22.04 1.78 28.27
C ALA A 113 -23.28 2.70 28.53
N GLU A 114 -23.24 3.57 29.53
CA GLU A 114 -24.38 4.44 29.89
C GLU A 114 -24.41 5.78 29.12
N GLN A 115 -23.32 6.23 28.52
CA GLN A 115 -23.26 7.58 27.93
C GLN A 115 -23.07 7.61 26.41
N GLY A 116 -22.96 6.47 25.73
CA GLY A 116 -22.67 6.42 24.30
C GLY A 116 -21.35 7.13 23.93
N GLY A 117 -20.43 6.47 23.30
CA GLY A 117 -19.11 7.05 23.02
C GLY A 117 -19.21 8.36 22.21
N ASP A 118 -18.57 9.41 22.69
CA ASP A 118 -18.47 10.68 21.98
C ASP A 118 -17.44 10.56 20.83
N LEU A 119 -17.91 10.65 19.59
CA LEU A 119 -17.08 10.59 18.41
C LEU A 119 -15.99 11.68 18.42
N ARG A 120 -16.23 12.85 18.97
CA ARG A 120 -15.22 13.91 19.08
C ARG A 120 -14.07 13.48 19.97
N ARG A 121 -14.39 12.89 21.12
CA ARG A 121 -13.38 12.36 22.06
C ARG A 121 -12.62 11.20 21.46
N PHE A 122 -13.30 10.33 20.73
CA PHE A 122 -12.69 9.25 19.98
C PHE A 122 -11.74 9.79 18.92
N ALA A 123 -12.18 10.71 18.07
CA ALA A 123 -11.38 11.29 17.01
C ALA A 123 -10.10 11.99 17.53
N GLN A 124 -10.14 12.57 18.72
CA GLN A 124 -8.95 13.16 19.35
C GLN A 124 -7.98 12.13 19.91
N ARG A 125 -8.48 11.04 20.49
CA ARG A 125 -7.65 10.03 21.16
C ARG A 125 -7.14 8.93 20.22
N PHE A 126 -7.89 8.62 19.18
CA PHE A 126 -7.59 7.51 18.30
C PHE A 126 -6.27 7.67 17.53
N PRO A 127 -5.89 8.84 16.98
CA PRO A 127 -4.58 9.03 16.36
C PRO A 127 -3.41 8.85 17.35
N VAL A 128 -3.60 9.30 18.59
CA VAL A 128 -2.59 9.12 19.66
C VAL A 128 -2.42 7.64 20.00
N PHE A 129 -3.52 6.90 20.09
CA PHE A 129 -3.50 5.45 20.27
C PHE A 129 -2.78 4.74 19.10
N LEU A 130 -3.08 5.10 17.85
CA LEU A 130 -2.41 4.53 16.69
C LEU A 130 -0.89 4.80 16.72
N GLY A 131 -0.47 6.02 17.08
CA GLY A 131 0.95 6.34 17.23
C GLY A 131 1.64 5.51 18.31
N ALA A 132 0.96 5.26 19.43
CA ALA A 132 1.48 4.40 20.48
C ALA A 132 1.61 2.95 20.02
N VAL A 133 0.62 2.42 19.31
CA VAL A 133 0.64 1.05 18.75
C VAL A 133 1.75 0.92 17.71
N ASP A 134 1.92 1.89 16.83
CA ASP A 134 2.98 1.90 15.82
C ASP A 134 4.36 1.87 16.47
N GLY A 135 4.57 2.66 17.52
CA GLY A 135 5.80 2.65 18.30
C GLY A 135 6.11 1.29 18.94
N VAL A 136 5.10 0.63 19.50
CA VAL A 136 5.27 -0.73 20.07
C VAL A 136 5.59 -1.76 18.99
N LEU A 137 4.89 -1.69 17.85
CA LEU A 137 5.13 -2.61 16.74
C LEU A 137 6.53 -2.40 16.11
N ALA A 138 6.97 -1.16 15.96
CA ALA A 138 8.30 -0.84 15.48
C ALA A 138 9.40 -1.41 16.41
N GLN A 139 9.23 -1.26 17.72
CA GLN A 139 10.13 -1.86 18.72
C GLN A 139 10.15 -3.39 18.66
N ALA A 140 8.97 -4.02 18.55
CA ALA A 140 8.86 -5.48 18.41
C ALA A 140 9.50 -5.99 17.11
N GLY A 141 9.36 -5.26 16.01
CA GLY A 141 10.02 -5.57 14.73
C GLY A 141 11.54 -5.48 14.82
N HIS A 142 12.06 -4.47 15.50
CA HIS A 142 13.50 -4.31 15.73
C HIS A 142 14.11 -5.44 16.59
N LEU A 143 13.41 -5.85 17.64
CA LEU A 143 13.85 -6.98 18.48
C LEU A 143 13.85 -8.31 17.70
N ARG A 144 12.98 -8.50 16.74
CA ARG A 144 12.94 -9.69 15.88
C ARG A 144 14.12 -9.72 14.90
N SER A 145 14.55 -8.58 14.38
CA SER A 145 15.70 -8.48 13.47
C SER A 145 17.06 -8.73 14.16
N LEU A 146 17.13 -8.56 15.48
CA LEU A 146 18.34 -8.82 16.28
C LEU A 146 18.46 -10.29 16.70
N ARG A 147 17.43 -11.12 16.50
CA ARG A 147 17.41 -12.55 16.88
C ARG A 147 17.62 -13.50 15.70
N GLY A 148 17.72 -13.05 14.49
CA GLY A 148 18.01 -13.81 13.26
C GLY A 148 19.41 -13.54 12.78
#